data_54e5422afce88a193fdf78dec1f18708
#
_entry.id   54e5422afce88a193fdf78dec1f18708
#
_cell.length_a   1.000
_cell.length_b   1.000
_cell.length_c   1.000
_cell.angle_alpha   90.00
_cell.angle_beta   90.00
_cell.angle_gamma   90.00
#
_symmetry.space_group_name_H-M   'P 1'
#
loop_
_entity.id
_entity.type
_entity.pdbx_description
1 polymer ?
#
loop_
_entity_poly.entity_id
_entity_poly.type
_entity_poly.pdbx_seq_one_letter_code
_entity_poly.pdbx_strand_id
1 'polypeptide(L)'
;VVSLVTCHSSSAIGNGSRGVREADLIMEKMACSFAIRYYPDMANEFAKMHSAGMHSALDWNDLRLVLAIAREGSLSGAARRLGVAHSTVFRRLGTIERTIGTRLFERFRDGYAPTPAGETAAASAARLEDEVLALERKLAGQDLRPSGPVRITTTDTLGAVLMRHLPAMRAAHPEIQPEIAISNTMANLTRREAEIAIRPTPAPSELLVGRRVADIAHAVYGSRAYLARRHDKDLSAHDWIGLDDVLAGTVIAGWMRDNFRSARIACRVDALPALRDAAIAGMGLALLPCYVGDLAPALRRVTPKTLAEPRSALWLLTHDDLKRTARIRATLDFLAKALASERALFEGKRADSARR
;
A
#
# COMPACT_ATOMS: atom_id res chain seq x y z
N VAL A 1 15.54 13.66 46.46
CA VAL A 1 16.68 13.38 45.57
C VAL A 1 16.22 12.93 44.17
N VAL A 2 14.93 13.07 43.85
CA VAL A 2 14.38 12.63 42.54
C VAL A 2 13.90 13.82 41.68
N SER A 3 14.47 15.03 41.89
CA SER A 3 13.91 16.24 41.24
C SER A 3 14.94 17.04 40.41
N LEU A 4 15.86 16.35 39.73
CA LEU A 4 16.91 17.09 38.97
C LEU A 4 17.36 16.39 37.68
N VAL A 5 16.48 15.72 36.95
CA VAL A 5 16.77 15.28 35.57
C VAL A 5 15.49 15.41 34.71
N THR A 6 14.96 16.63 34.62
CA THR A 6 14.08 17.01 33.50
C THR A 6 14.63 18.29 32.89
N CYS A 7 15.63 18.16 32.03
CA CYS A 7 16.01 19.24 31.14
C CYS A 7 15.19 19.14 29.87
N HIS A 8 14.09 19.90 29.84
CA HIS A 8 13.30 20.14 28.65
C HIS A 8 14.12 20.95 27.64
N SER A 9 14.38 20.38 26.49
CA SER A 9 14.79 21.16 25.32
C SER A 9 13.58 21.88 24.74
N SER A 10 13.38 23.14 25.15
CA SER A 10 12.46 24.06 24.50
C SER A 10 13.23 24.87 23.46
N SER A 11 12.84 24.75 22.21
CA SER A 11 13.35 25.48 21.07
C SER A 11 13.09 26.98 21.22
N ALA A 12 14.14 27.80 21.19
CA ALA A 12 14.02 29.19 20.85
C ALA A 12 15.12 29.56 19.83
N ILE A 13 14.66 30.10 18.73
CA ILE A 13 15.42 30.65 17.60
C ILE A 13 16.20 31.86 18.07
N GLY A 14 17.53 31.91 17.78
CA GLY A 14 18.32 33.09 18.01
C GLY A 14 19.79 32.88 17.64
N ASN A 15 20.25 33.60 16.63
CA ASN A 15 21.64 33.72 16.17
C ASN A 15 22.59 34.04 17.33
N GLY A 16 23.61 33.20 17.55
CA GLY A 16 24.70 33.56 18.47
C GLY A 16 25.66 32.41 18.79
N SER A 17 26.84 32.52 18.22
CA SER A 17 28.14 32.05 18.73
C SER A 17 28.42 30.54 18.91
N ARG A 18 29.44 30.11 18.22
CA ARG A 18 30.15 28.81 18.34
C ARG A 18 30.59 28.46 19.78
N GLY A 19 30.64 29.41 20.70
CA GLY A 19 31.11 29.22 22.07
C GLY A 19 30.16 28.49 23.01
N VAL A 20 28.84 28.51 22.76
CA VAL A 20 27.87 27.88 23.65
C VAL A 20 27.85 26.35 23.46
N ARG A 21 28.09 25.84 22.25
CA ARG A 21 28.14 24.39 21.99
C ARG A 21 29.36 23.69 22.57
N GLU A 22 30.50 24.41 22.67
CA GLU A 22 31.70 23.84 23.28
C GLU A 22 31.60 23.78 24.82
N ALA A 23 30.93 24.75 25.44
CA ALA A 23 30.70 24.75 26.89
C ALA A 23 29.72 23.63 27.29
N ASP A 24 28.65 23.39 26.52
CA ASP A 24 27.70 22.32 26.78
C ASP A 24 28.36 20.93 26.60
N LEU A 25 29.20 20.75 25.59
CA LEU A 25 29.95 19.51 25.37
C LEU A 25 31.01 19.23 26.46
N ILE A 26 31.62 20.29 27.02
CA ILE A 26 32.56 20.17 28.12
C ILE A 26 31.84 19.86 29.42
N MET A 27 30.69 20.49 29.68
CA MET A 27 29.83 20.20 30.85
C MET A 27 29.31 18.76 30.82
N GLU A 28 28.88 18.29 29.66
CA GLU A 28 28.39 16.90 29.47
C GLU A 28 29.53 15.88 29.66
N LYS A 29 30.73 16.15 29.15
CA LYS A 29 31.91 15.32 29.39
C LYS A 29 32.36 15.33 30.84
N MET A 30 32.30 16.47 31.53
CA MET A 30 32.63 16.59 32.96
C MET A 30 31.59 15.87 33.84
N ALA A 31 30.28 15.99 33.53
CA ALA A 31 29.22 15.30 34.24
C ALA A 31 29.33 13.76 34.08
N CYS A 32 29.65 13.30 32.85
CA CYS A 32 29.87 11.89 32.58
C CYS A 32 31.14 11.35 33.28
N SER A 33 32.24 12.13 33.31
CA SER A 33 33.47 11.75 33.99
C SER A 33 33.29 11.72 35.53
N PHE A 34 32.47 12.60 36.09
CA PHE A 34 32.13 12.64 37.51
C PHE A 34 31.24 11.46 37.91
N ALA A 35 30.24 11.15 37.12
CA ALA A 35 29.35 10.02 37.36
C ALA A 35 30.09 8.66 37.32
N ILE A 36 31.00 8.47 36.36
CA ILE A 36 31.83 7.25 36.25
C ILE A 36 32.76 7.09 37.47
N ARG A 37 33.23 8.18 38.04
CA ARG A 37 34.21 8.16 39.14
C ARG A 37 33.59 7.91 40.51
N TYR A 38 32.35 8.33 40.73
CA TYR A 38 31.70 8.30 42.04
C TYR A 38 30.54 7.32 42.14
N TYR A 39 29.98 6.85 40.98
CA TYR A 39 28.87 5.92 40.95
C TYR A 39 29.04 4.90 39.82
N PRO A 40 29.96 3.92 39.97
CA PRO A 40 30.27 2.94 38.92
C PRO A 40 29.06 2.06 38.56
N ASP A 41 28.17 1.79 39.49
CA ASP A 41 26.95 0.99 39.22
C ASP A 41 25.91 1.75 38.38
N MET A 42 25.77 3.07 38.60
CA MET A 42 24.91 3.92 37.78
C MET A 42 25.47 4.13 36.37
N ALA A 43 26.80 4.20 36.22
CA ALA A 43 27.41 4.30 34.89
C ALA A 43 27.18 3.03 34.07
N ASN A 44 27.16 1.87 34.70
CA ASN A 44 26.86 0.59 34.06
C ASN A 44 25.36 0.44 33.69
N GLU A 45 24.47 0.97 34.53
CA GLU A 45 23.04 1.05 34.22
C GLU A 45 22.75 2.09 33.13
N PHE A 46 23.41 3.23 33.14
CA PHE A 46 23.31 4.23 32.08
C PHE A 46 23.85 3.71 30.75
N ALA A 47 24.96 2.97 30.75
CA ALA A 47 25.48 2.29 29.55
C ALA A 47 24.53 1.19 29.07
N LYS A 48 23.89 0.44 29.96
CA LYS A 48 22.84 -0.53 29.63
C LYS A 48 21.57 0.13 29.10
N MET A 49 21.12 1.25 29.66
CA MET A 49 19.99 2.02 29.16
C MET A 49 20.27 2.65 27.80
N HIS A 50 21.48 3.17 27.53
CA HIS A 50 21.87 3.69 26.22
C HIS A 50 22.11 2.59 25.19
N SER A 51 22.53 1.40 25.61
CA SER A 51 22.65 0.23 24.73
C SER A 51 21.31 -0.49 24.48
N ALA A 52 20.33 -0.31 25.35
CA ALA A 52 18.96 -0.84 25.19
C ALA A 52 18.03 0.09 24.37
N GLY A 53 18.44 1.31 24.09
CA GLY A 53 17.70 2.30 23.32
C GLY A 53 18.17 2.38 21.88
N MET A 54 17.46 1.73 20.95
CA MET A 54 17.56 1.86 19.49
C MET A 54 18.66 1.08 18.76
N HIS A 55 19.01 -0.12 19.19
CA HIS A 55 19.63 -1.04 18.24
C HIS A 55 18.54 -1.94 17.64
N SER A 56 18.19 -1.68 16.37
CA SER A 56 17.47 -2.65 15.55
C SER A 56 18.23 -3.98 15.65
N ALA A 57 17.51 -5.08 15.89
CA ALA A 57 18.09 -6.42 15.90
C ALA A 57 18.81 -6.78 14.58
N LEU A 58 18.54 -6.02 13.52
CA LEU A 58 19.11 -6.14 12.18
C LEU A 58 19.78 -4.82 11.77
N ASP A 59 20.99 -4.92 11.21
CA ASP A 59 21.63 -3.81 10.51
C ASP A 59 21.40 -3.88 8.99
N TRP A 60 21.79 -2.83 8.28
CA TRP A 60 21.66 -2.76 6.81
C TRP A 60 22.42 -3.88 6.08
N ASN A 61 23.60 -4.27 6.59
CA ASN A 61 24.38 -5.35 5.95
C ASN A 61 23.73 -6.71 6.16
N ASP A 62 23.01 -6.90 7.25
CA ASP A 62 22.22 -8.11 7.50
C ASP A 62 21.07 -8.21 6.51
N LEU A 63 20.36 -7.11 6.26
CA LEU A 63 19.30 -7.05 5.26
C LEU A 63 19.83 -7.27 3.84
N ARG A 64 21.00 -6.70 3.49
CA ARG A 64 21.66 -6.96 2.20
C ARG A 64 22.04 -8.43 2.03
N LEU A 65 22.47 -9.07 3.10
CA LEU A 65 22.81 -10.51 3.07
C LEU A 65 21.57 -11.35 2.84
N VAL A 66 20.46 -11.09 3.54
CA VAL A 66 19.18 -11.78 3.35
C VAL A 66 18.70 -11.61 1.91
N LEU A 67 18.74 -10.40 1.38
CA LEU A 67 18.34 -10.10 -0.01
C LEU A 67 19.21 -10.83 -1.03
N ALA A 68 20.53 -10.87 -0.81
CA ALA A 68 21.44 -11.58 -1.70
C ALA A 68 21.17 -13.10 -1.72
N ILE A 69 20.91 -13.72 -0.56
CA ILE A 69 20.56 -15.15 -0.50
C ILE A 69 19.23 -15.42 -1.19
N ALA A 70 18.21 -14.58 -0.97
CA ALA A 70 16.91 -14.71 -1.60
C ALA A 70 16.98 -14.62 -3.14
N ARG A 71 17.79 -13.70 -3.66
CA ARG A 71 17.97 -13.52 -5.12
C ARG A 71 18.78 -14.64 -5.79
N GLU A 72 19.82 -15.11 -5.10
CA GLU A 72 20.75 -16.09 -5.67
C GLU A 72 20.35 -17.56 -5.39
N GLY A 73 19.42 -17.79 -4.48
CA GLY A 73 18.99 -19.13 -4.05
C GLY A 73 20.10 -19.98 -3.41
N SER A 74 21.29 -19.39 -3.16
CA SER A 74 22.44 -20.11 -2.62
C SER A 74 23.40 -19.19 -1.85
N LEU A 75 24.04 -19.75 -0.81
CA LEU A 75 25.05 -19.01 -0.05
C LEU A 75 26.30 -18.67 -0.88
N SER A 76 26.67 -19.56 -1.82
CA SER A 76 27.81 -19.34 -2.72
C SER A 76 27.53 -18.20 -3.72
N GLY A 77 26.31 -18.11 -4.25
CA GLY A 77 25.87 -17.01 -5.08
C GLY A 77 25.87 -15.68 -4.31
N ALA A 78 25.26 -15.68 -3.12
CA ALA A 78 25.25 -14.53 -2.24
C ALA A 78 26.66 -14.05 -1.86
N ALA A 79 27.58 -14.98 -1.58
CA ALA A 79 28.98 -14.67 -1.26
C ALA A 79 29.68 -13.95 -2.41
N ARG A 80 29.53 -14.45 -3.65
CA ARG A 80 30.06 -13.79 -4.86
C ARG A 80 29.47 -12.40 -5.06
N ARG A 81 28.14 -12.28 -4.93
CA ARG A 81 27.43 -10.99 -5.08
C ARG A 81 27.89 -9.94 -4.08
N LEU A 82 28.15 -10.35 -2.83
CA LEU A 82 28.56 -9.46 -1.74
C LEU A 82 30.07 -9.28 -1.63
N GLY A 83 30.88 -10.01 -2.40
CA GLY A 83 32.34 -9.95 -2.33
C GLY A 83 32.92 -10.45 -1.02
N VAL A 84 32.26 -11.44 -0.38
CA VAL A 84 32.71 -12.01 0.91
C VAL A 84 32.90 -13.53 0.82
N ALA A 85 33.55 -14.15 1.82
CA ALA A 85 33.72 -15.59 1.86
C ALA A 85 32.39 -16.32 2.15
N HIS A 86 32.20 -17.50 1.59
CA HIS A 86 31.04 -18.35 1.85
C HIS A 86 30.80 -18.61 3.34
N SER A 87 31.88 -18.89 4.11
CA SER A 87 31.84 -19.12 5.56
C SER A 87 31.31 -17.87 6.32
N THR A 88 31.59 -16.67 5.79
CA THR A 88 31.08 -15.41 6.36
C THR A 88 29.57 -15.30 6.18
N VAL A 89 29.05 -15.61 4.99
CA VAL A 89 27.60 -15.61 4.71
C VAL A 89 26.89 -16.63 5.59
N PHE A 90 27.40 -17.85 5.67
CA PHE A 90 26.83 -18.91 6.49
C PHE A 90 26.74 -18.54 7.98
N ARG A 91 27.87 -18.06 8.55
CA ARG A 91 27.94 -17.65 9.96
C ARG A 91 27.01 -16.48 10.24
N ARG A 92 26.96 -15.50 9.34
CA ARG A 92 26.16 -14.28 9.54
C ARG A 92 24.67 -14.57 9.43
N LEU A 93 24.24 -15.40 8.47
CA LEU A 93 22.85 -15.89 8.38
C LEU A 93 22.43 -16.55 9.70
N GLY A 94 23.23 -17.49 10.24
CA GLY A 94 22.91 -18.14 11.50
C GLY A 94 22.86 -17.17 12.70
N THR A 95 23.62 -16.08 12.65
CA THR A 95 23.54 -15.03 13.69
C THR A 95 22.26 -14.23 13.55
N ILE A 96 21.87 -13.79 12.33
CA ILE A 96 20.64 -13.07 12.04
C ILE A 96 19.42 -13.88 12.52
N GLU A 97 19.31 -15.14 12.11
CA GLU A 97 18.19 -16.02 12.49
C GLU A 97 18.08 -16.23 14.00
N ARG A 98 19.22 -16.37 14.70
CA ARG A 98 19.24 -16.45 16.17
C ARG A 98 18.79 -15.15 16.83
N THR A 99 19.21 -14.01 16.31
CA THR A 99 18.87 -12.70 16.85
C THR A 99 17.40 -12.40 16.70
N ILE A 100 16.79 -12.80 15.57
CA ILE A 100 15.35 -12.60 15.30
C ILE A 100 14.52 -13.70 15.96
N GLY A 101 15.10 -14.84 16.28
CA GLY A 101 14.39 -16.01 16.82
C GLY A 101 13.57 -16.77 15.78
N THR A 102 13.80 -16.53 14.48
CA THR A 102 13.02 -17.13 13.39
C THR A 102 13.95 -17.49 12.22
N ARG A 103 13.70 -18.64 11.59
CA ARG A 103 14.40 -19.01 10.37
C ARG A 103 13.90 -18.19 9.20
N LEU A 104 14.83 -17.64 8.43
CA LEU A 104 14.55 -16.89 7.22
C LEU A 104 14.66 -17.75 5.96
N PHE A 105 15.44 -18.84 6.02
CA PHE A 105 15.64 -19.73 4.88
C PHE A 105 15.53 -21.20 5.30
N GLU A 106 14.94 -21.99 4.40
CA GLU A 106 15.00 -23.44 4.43
C GLU A 106 16.13 -23.93 3.52
N ARG A 107 16.86 -24.94 4.00
CA ARG A 107 17.95 -25.55 3.26
C ARG A 107 17.43 -26.76 2.52
N PHE A 108 17.57 -26.78 1.22
CA PHE A 108 17.27 -27.90 0.35
C PHE A 108 18.56 -28.48 -0.26
N ARG A 109 18.43 -29.62 -0.93
CA ARG A 109 19.56 -30.29 -1.61
C ARG A 109 20.16 -29.39 -2.70
N ASP A 110 19.34 -28.59 -3.33
CA ASP A 110 19.67 -27.73 -4.48
C ASP A 110 19.88 -26.26 -4.12
N GLY A 111 19.81 -25.88 -2.83
CA GLY A 111 20.01 -24.49 -2.42
C GLY A 111 19.25 -24.04 -1.17
N TYR A 112 18.91 -22.78 -1.14
CA TYR A 112 18.17 -22.12 -0.06
C TYR A 112 16.90 -21.48 -0.61
N ALA A 113 15.75 -21.78 -0.02
CA ALA A 113 14.48 -21.11 -0.31
C ALA A 113 14.06 -20.25 0.88
N PRO A 114 13.52 -19.05 0.65
CA PRO A 114 13.03 -18.20 1.74
C PRO A 114 11.78 -18.80 2.39
N THR A 115 11.70 -18.72 3.72
CA THR A 115 10.47 -18.91 4.46
C THR A 115 9.54 -17.70 4.30
N PRO A 116 8.27 -17.73 4.75
CA PRO A 116 7.40 -16.53 4.74
C PRO A 116 8.05 -15.33 5.48
N ALA A 117 8.80 -15.58 6.56
CA ALA A 117 9.57 -14.55 7.25
C ALA A 117 10.75 -14.07 6.39
N GLY A 118 11.43 -14.97 5.68
CA GLY A 118 12.49 -14.65 4.73
C GLY A 118 12.00 -13.82 3.55
N GLU A 119 10.84 -14.16 2.98
CA GLU A 119 10.21 -13.37 1.92
C GLU A 119 9.90 -11.94 2.39
N THR A 120 9.32 -11.79 3.58
CA THR A 120 9.03 -10.50 4.18
C THR A 120 10.30 -9.67 4.39
N ALA A 121 11.36 -10.30 4.92
CA ALA A 121 12.64 -9.64 5.14
C ALA A 121 13.32 -9.24 3.83
N ALA A 122 13.35 -10.14 2.83
CA ALA A 122 13.91 -9.87 1.50
C ALA A 122 13.16 -8.74 0.77
N ALA A 123 11.82 -8.74 0.82
CA ALA A 123 11.01 -7.67 0.24
C ALA A 123 11.28 -6.31 0.91
N SER A 124 11.46 -6.30 2.23
CA SER A 124 11.82 -5.07 2.97
C SER A 124 13.23 -4.61 2.64
N ALA A 125 14.19 -5.53 2.54
CA ALA A 125 15.56 -5.25 2.16
C ALA A 125 15.67 -4.68 0.73
N ALA A 126 14.87 -5.19 -0.21
CA ALA A 126 14.82 -4.66 -1.58
C ALA A 126 14.35 -3.21 -1.61
N ARG A 127 13.30 -2.87 -0.85
CA ARG A 127 12.82 -1.48 -0.74
C ARG A 127 13.88 -0.53 -0.16
N LEU A 128 14.60 -0.99 0.89
CA LEU A 128 15.68 -0.20 1.48
C LEU A 128 16.86 -0.04 0.52
N GLU A 129 17.21 -1.07 -0.26
CA GLU A 129 18.25 -0.97 -1.31
C GLU A 129 17.89 0.13 -2.32
N ASP A 130 16.62 0.14 -2.79
CA ASP A 130 16.13 1.16 -3.72
C ASP A 130 16.19 2.59 -3.12
N GLU A 131 15.84 2.74 -1.85
CA GLU A 131 15.92 4.02 -1.13
C GLU A 131 17.36 4.51 -1.01
N VAL A 132 18.31 3.63 -0.66
CA VAL A 132 19.75 3.96 -0.56
C VAL A 132 20.27 4.39 -1.94
N LEU A 133 19.98 3.63 -2.99
CA LEU A 133 20.37 3.96 -4.36
C LEU A 133 19.76 5.29 -4.82
N ALA A 134 18.50 5.57 -4.46
CA ALA A 134 17.85 6.85 -4.75
C ALA A 134 18.52 8.01 -4.01
N LEU A 135 18.93 7.81 -2.76
CA LEU A 135 19.67 8.80 -1.98
C LEU A 135 21.04 9.08 -2.61
N GLU A 136 21.79 8.02 -2.96
CA GLU A 136 23.11 8.16 -3.64
C GLU A 136 22.99 8.96 -4.94
N ARG A 137 21.96 8.66 -5.77
CA ARG A 137 21.70 9.42 -7.01
C ARG A 137 21.37 10.88 -6.73
N LYS A 138 20.54 11.17 -5.71
CA LYS A 138 20.20 12.54 -5.29
C LYS A 138 21.45 13.32 -4.82
N LEU A 139 22.29 12.66 -4.03
CA LEU A 139 23.53 13.26 -3.52
C LEU A 139 24.56 13.49 -4.64
N ALA A 140 24.59 12.60 -5.64
CA ALA A 140 25.42 12.75 -6.81
C ALA A 140 24.90 13.81 -7.83
N GLY A 141 23.78 14.47 -7.56
CA GLY A 141 23.15 15.44 -8.45
C GLY A 141 22.63 14.85 -9.77
N GLN A 142 22.50 13.52 -9.86
CA GLN A 142 22.20 12.80 -11.10
C GLN A 142 20.72 12.51 -11.33
N ASP A 143 19.81 12.79 -10.36
CA ASP A 143 18.44 12.29 -10.46
C ASP A 143 17.36 13.35 -10.32
N LEU A 144 17.10 14.05 -11.45
CA LEU A 144 15.82 14.73 -11.70
C LEU A 144 14.86 13.87 -12.53
N ARG A 145 15.30 12.70 -13.02
CA ARG A 145 14.45 11.83 -13.86
C ARG A 145 13.68 10.83 -13.01
N PRO A 146 12.36 10.76 -13.18
CA PRO A 146 11.56 9.78 -12.48
C PRO A 146 11.84 8.36 -13.01
N SER A 147 12.50 7.51 -12.22
CA SER A 147 12.89 6.16 -12.61
C SER A 147 12.73 5.15 -11.47
N GLY A 148 12.67 3.85 -11.83
CA GLY A 148 12.60 2.72 -10.91
C GLY A 148 11.19 2.19 -10.66
N PRO A 149 11.06 1.16 -9.80
CA PRO A 149 9.77 0.53 -9.51
C PRO A 149 8.84 1.45 -8.72
N VAL A 150 7.55 1.39 -9.05
CA VAL A 150 6.48 2.05 -8.30
C VAL A 150 5.37 1.05 -8.05
N ARG A 151 5.18 0.68 -6.79
CA ARG A 151 4.15 -0.26 -6.40
C ARG A 151 2.82 0.43 -6.16
N ILE A 152 1.83 0.06 -6.98
CA ILE A 152 0.48 0.63 -7.00
C ILE A 152 -0.51 -0.43 -6.53
N THR A 153 -1.26 -0.17 -5.46
CA THR A 153 -2.34 -1.06 -5.04
C THR A 153 -3.69 -0.52 -5.47
N THR A 154 -4.57 -1.43 -5.87
CA THR A 154 -5.92 -1.07 -6.30
C THR A 154 -6.89 -2.24 -6.06
N THR A 155 -8.20 -2.00 -6.25
CA THR A 155 -9.21 -3.07 -6.21
C THR A 155 -9.26 -3.82 -7.55
N ASP A 156 -9.87 -5.00 -7.53
CA ASP A 156 -10.07 -5.84 -8.71
C ASP A 156 -10.73 -5.10 -9.88
N THR A 157 -11.81 -4.37 -9.63
CA THR A 157 -12.55 -3.62 -10.66
C THR A 157 -11.79 -2.42 -11.20
N LEU A 158 -11.08 -1.68 -10.33
CA LEU A 158 -10.27 -0.54 -10.75
C LEU A 158 -8.97 -0.98 -11.43
N GLY A 159 -8.45 -2.16 -11.11
CA GLY A 159 -7.33 -2.76 -11.81
C GLY A 159 -7.57 -2.85 -13.32
N ALA A 160 -8.76 -3.31 -13.72
CA ALA A 160 -9.14 -3.38 -15.14
C ALA A 160 -9.17 -1.99 -15.82
N VAL A 161 -9.57 -0.94 -15.10
CA VAL A 161 -9.51 0.45 -15.59
C VAL A 161 -8.06 0.91 -15.70
N LEU A 162 -7.26 0.67 -14.66
CA LEU A 162 -5.85 1.07 -14.61
C LEU A 162 -5.02 0.48 -15.77
N MET A 163 -5.21 -0.82 -16.07
CA MET A 163 -4.45 -1.51 -17.11
C MET A 163 -4.57 -0.83 -18.49
N ARG A 164 -5.69 -0.17 -18.78
CA ARG A 164 -5.88 0.57 -20.06
C ARG A 164 -4.96 1.78 -20.18
N HIS A 165 -4.51 2.34 -19.06
CA HIS A 165 -3.66 3.53 -19.03
C HIS A 165 -2.17 3.23 -18.92
N LEU A 166 -1.77 1.99 -18.56
CA LEU A 166 -0.36 1.61 -18.40
C LEU A 166 0.47 1.75 -19.68
N PRO A 167 -0.02 1.42 -20.89
CA PRO A 167 0.75 1.64 -22.11
C PRO A 167 1.13 3.12 -22.32
N ALA A 168 0.18 4.03 -22.09
CA ALA A 168 0.42 5.46 -22.20
C ALA A 168 1.34 5.98 -21.09
N MET A 169 1.24 5.42 -19.88
CA MET A 169 2.15 5.73 -18.78
C MET A 169 3.59 5.31 -19.11
N ARG A 170 3.78 4.11 -19.66
CA ARG A 170 5.10 3.62 -20.08
C ARG A 170 5.70 4.48 -21.20
N ALA A 171 4.88 4.95 -22.12
CA ALA A 171 5.34 5.86 -23.17
C ALA A 171 5.79 7.23 -22.61
N ALA A 172 5.06 7.77 -21.63
CA ALA A 172 5.38 9.05 -21.00
C ALA A 172 6.56 8.97 -20.02
N HIS A 173 6.74 7.84 -19.35
CA HIS A 173 7.75 7.61 -18.32
C HIS A 173 8.40 6.23 -18.50
N PRO A 174 9.25 6.03 -19.51
CA PRO A 174 9.79 4.70 -19.88
C PRO A 174 10.68 4.09 -18.79
N GLU A 175 11.26 4.91 -17.92
CA GLU A 175 12.13 4.47 -16.85
C GLU A 175 11.37 4.12 -15.53
N ILE A 176 10.06 4.42 -15.46
CA ILE A 176 9.21 3.99 -14.34
C ILE A 176 8.69 2.59 -14.64
N GLN A 177 8.83 1.69 -13.66
CA GLN A 177 8.33 0.32 -13.72
C GLN A 177 7.14 0.16 -12.77
N PRO A 178 5.87 0.23 -13.25
CA PRO A 178 4.72 0.04 -12.37
C PRO A 178 4.57 -1.42 -11.96
N GLU A 179 4.42 -1.66 -10.65
CA GLU A 179 4.08 -2.95 -10.04
C GLU A 179 2.66 -2.88 -9.50
N ILE A 180 1.75 -3.65 -10.08
CA ILE A 180 0.33 -3.57 -9.73
C ILE A 180 -0.06 -4.70 -8.78
N ALA A 181 -0.50 -4.33 -7.58
CA ALA A 181 -1.03 -5.24 -6.58
C ALA A 181 -2.55 -5.09 -6.48
N ILE A 182 -3.28 -6.14 -6.87
CA ILE A 182 -4.74 -6.18 -6.73
C ILE A 182 -5.10 -6.70 -5.34
N SER A 183 -5.84 -5.90 -4.57
CA SER A 183 -6.30 -6.29 -3.24
C SER A 183 -7.56 -5.50 -2.86
N ASN A 184 -8.60 -6.18 -2.41
CA ASN A 184 -9.83 -5.56 -1.92
C ASN A 184 -9.74 -5.18 -0.44
N THR A 185 -8.68 -5.54 0.27
CA THR A 185 -8.47 -5.18 1.68
C THR A 185 -7.76 -3.83 1.82
N MET A 186 -8.22 -3.00 2.76
CA MET A 186 -7.62 -1.69 3.06
C MET A 186 -6.29 -1.79 3.84
N ALA A 187 -6.01 -2.93 4.45
CA ALA A 187 -4.89 -3.11 5.39
C ALA A 187 -3.49 -2.89 4.76
N ASN A 188 -3.37 -3.06 3.45
CA ASN A 188 -2.07 -3.04 2.75
C ASN A 188 -1.43 -1.65 2.65
N LEU A 189 -2.21 -0.58 2.80
CA LEU A 189 -1.70 0.80 2.74
C LEU A 189 -1.06 1.25 4.05
N THR A 190 -1.66 0.91 5.18
CA THR A 190 -1.13 1.28 6.50
C THR A 190 0.16 0.53 6.83
N ARG A 191 0.42 -0.62 6.17
CA ARG A 191 1.64 -1.44 6.34
C ARG A 191 2.77 -1.06 5.38
N ARG A 192 2.63 -0.01 4.58
CA ARG A 192 3.62 0.42 3.56
C ARG A 192 3.94 -0.67 2.51
N GLU A 193 2.98 -1.54 2.21
CA GLU A 193 3.13 -2.58 1.19
C GLU A 193 2.99 -2.03 -0.24
N ALA A 194 2.55 -0.77 -0.39
CA ALA A 194 2.46 -0.05 -1.65
C ALA A 194 2.78 1.43 -1.46
N GLU A 195 3.27 2.09 -2.51
CA GLU A 195 3.64 3.50 -2.52
C GLU A 195 2.47 4.38 -2.97
N ILE A 196 1.62 3.86 -3.85
CA ILE A 196 0.43 4.55 -4.36
C ILE A 196 -0.78 3.62 -4.19
N ALA A 197 -1.92 4.21 -3.84
CA ALA A 197 -3.19 3.49 -3.84
C ALA A 197 -4.26 4.20 -4.65
N ILE A 198 -5.00 3.42 -5.40
CA ILE A 198 -6.20 3.84 -6.12
C ILE A 198 -7.39 3.14 -5.47
N ARG A 199 -8.21 3.88 -4.72
CA ARG A 199 -9.25 3.27 -3.87
C ARG A 199 -10.60 3.96 -3.98
N PRO A 200 -11.69 3.15 -4.07
CA PRO A 200 -13.04 3.64 -3.87
C PRO A 200 -13.32 3.71 -2.37
N THR A 201 -13.45 4.92 -1.83
CA THR A 201 -13.78 5.11 -0.41
C THR A 201 -14.58 6.40 -0.21
N PRO A 202 -15.51 6.46 0.75
CA PRO A 202 -16.17 7.72 1.12
C PRO A 202 -15.19 8.72 1.74
N ALA A 203 -14.21 8.24 2.52
CA ALA A 203 -13.15 9.04 3.13
C ALA A 203 -11.85 8.24 3.21
N PRO A 204 -10.69 8.83 2.86
CA PRO A 204 -9.40 8.19 3.04
C PRO A 204 -8.99 8.20 4.53
N SER A 205 -8.02 7.34 4.89
CA SER A 205 -7.37 7.37 6.20
C SER A 205 -6.59 8.67 6.38
N GLU A 206 -6.55 9.23 7.59
CA GLU A 206 -5.79 10.44 7.94
C GLU A 206 -4.27 10.26 7.77
N LEU A 207 -3.78 9.02 7.75
CA LEU A 207 -2.36 8.69 7.53
C LEU A 207 -1.92 8.83 6.06
N LEU A 208 -2.87 9.07 5.16
CA LEU A 208 -2.62 9.13 3.73
C LEU A 208 -2.96 10.51 3.19
N VAL A 209 -2.16 10.95 2.25
CA VAL A 209 -2.38 12.18 1.50
C VAL A 209 -2.74 11.85 0.06
N GLY A 210 -3.56 12.68 -0.56
CA GLY A 210 -3.91 12.42 -1.96
C GLY A 210 -5.02 13.34 -2.46
N ARG A 211 -5.55 12.96 -3.62
CA ARG A 211 -6.60 13.76 -4.29
C ARG A 211 -7.81 12.89 -4.63
N ARG A 212 -8.97 13.48 -4.51
CA ARG A 212 -10.22 12.94 -5.04
C ARG A 212 -10.24 13.14 -6.54
N VAL A 213 -10.44 12.06 -7.29
CA VAL A 213 -10.41 12.06 -8.76
C VAL A 213 -11.80 12.21 -9.35
N ALA A 214 -12.76 11.43 -8.84
CA ALA A 214 -14.14 11.40 -9.32
C ALA A 214 -15.08 10.92 -8.20
N ASP A 215 -16.38 11.17 -8.37
CA ASP A 215 -17.42 10.46 -7.62
C ASP A 215 -17.68 9.10 -8.27
N ILE A 216 -18.00 8.10 -7.45
CA ILE A 216 -18.39 6.78 -7.94
C ILE A 216 -19.90 6.64 -7.77
N ALA A 217 -20.60 6.71 -8.89
CA ALA A 217 -22.03 6.48 -8.95
C ALA A 217 -22.33 4.97 -8.99
N HIS A 218 -23.46 4.61 -8.42
CA HIS A 218 -23.97 3.25 -8.38
C HIS A 218 -25.35 3.17 -9.04
N ALA A 219 -25.67 2.02 -9.63
CA ALA A 219 -26.99 1.73 -10.16
C ALA A 219 -27.30 0.24 -10.00
N VAL A 220 -28.58 -0.09 -10.04
CA VAL A 220 -29.04 -1.47 -10.06
C VAL A 220 -28.99 -2.00 -11.50
N TYR A 221 -28.41 -3.16 -11.69
CA TYR A 221 -28.23 -3.83 -12.98
C TYR A 221 -28.88 -5.20 -13.00
N GLY A 222 -29.39 -5.59 -14.14
CA GLY A 222 -29.81 -6.94 -14.46
C GLY A 222 -29.47 -7.30 -15.89
N SER A 223 -29.35 -8.61 -16.23
CA SER A 223 -29.16 -9.00 -17.63
C SER A 223 -30.44 -8.77 -18.43
N ARG A 224 -30.26 -8.49 -19.72
CA ARG A 224 -31.44 -8.33 -20.65
C ARG A 224 -32.35 -9.55 -20.60
N ALA A 225 -31.77 -10.75 -20.54
CA ALA A 225 -32.53 -12.02 -20.50
C ALA A 225 -33.29 -12.17 -19.19
N TYR A 226 -32.71 -11.78 -18.04
CA TYR A 226 -33.41 -11.80 -16.76
C TYR A 226 -34.60 -10.82 -16.75
N LEU A 227 -34.36 -9.57 -17.19
CA LEU A 227 -35.36 -8.50 -17.21
C LEU A 227 -36.50 -8.78 -18.20
N ALA A 228 -36.21 -9.48 -19.29
CA ALA A 228 -37.27 -9.91 -20.25
C ALA A 228 -38.24 -10.96 -19.68
N ARG A 229 -37.80 -11.69 -18.64
CA ARG A 229 -38.67 -12.72 -17.98
C ARG A 229 -39.35 -12.21 -16.70
N ARG A 230 -38.85 -11.07 -16.17
CA ARG A 230 -39.34 -10.46 -14.92
C ARG A 230 -39.73 -9.02 -15.20
N HIS A 231 -41.04 -8.75 -15.19
CA HIS A 231 -41.60 -7.43 -15.53
C HIS A 231 -41.96 -6.59 -14.31
N ASP A 232 -41.65 -7.07 -13.10
CA ASP A 232 -41.96 -6.36 -11.88
C ASP A 232 -41.22 -5.01 -11.85
N LYS A 233 -41.94 -3.96 -11.50
CA LYS A 233 -41.35 -2.62 -11.27
C LYS A 233 -40.78 -2.47 -9.86
N ASP A 234 -41.28 -3.31 -8.94
CA ASP A 234 -40.81 -3.34 -7.56
C ASP A 234 -39.51 -4.15 -7.46
N LEU A 235 -38.43 -3.49 -7.09
CA LEU A 235 -37.13 -4.11 -6.93
C LEU A 235 -37.11 -5.19 -5.84
N SER A 236 -38.03 -5.11 -4.85
CA SER A 236 -38.13 -6.09 -3.76
C SER A 236 -38.69 -7.45 -4.25
N ALA A 237 -39.40 -7.47 -5.35
CA ALA A 237 -39.95 -8.70 -5.96
C ALA A 237 -38.91 -9.52 -6.76
N HIS A 238 -37.73 -8.95 -6.98
CA HIS A 238 -36.65 -9.58 -7.73
C HIS A 238 -35.75 -10.45 -6.86
N ASP A 239 -35.09 -11.40 -7.52
CA ASP A 239 -33.93 -12.06 -6.93
C ASP A 239 -32.74 -11.12 -6.96
N TRP A 240 -31.95 -11.13 -5.88
CA TRP A 240 -30.75 -10.32 -5.75
C TRP A 240 -29.50 -11.17 -5.61
N ILE A 241 -28.39 -10.67 -6.10
CA ILE A 241 -27.08 -11.24 -5.87
C ILE A 241 -26.45 -10.43 -4.72
N GLY A 242 -26.15 -11.12 -3.62
CA GLY A 242 -25.61 -10.52 -2.41
C GLY A 242 -24.08 -10.55 -2.38
N LEU A 243 -23.55 -9.76 -1.48
CA LEU A 243 -22.13 -9.84 -1.09
C LEU A 243 -22.00 -10.72 0.15
N ASP A 244 -20.86 -11.39 0.29
CA ASP A 244 -20.52 -12.16 1.48
C ASP A 244 -19.86 -11.30 2.55
N ASP A 245 -19.37 -11.94 3.63
CA ASP A 245 -18.79 -11.26 4.79
C ASP A 245 -17.48 -10.53 4.46
N VAL A 246 -16.72 -10.97 3.45
CA VAL A 246 -15.46 -10.31 3.02
C VAL A 246 -15.73 -8.89 2.56
N LEU A 247 -16.85 -8.68 1.88
CA LEU A 247 -17.27 -7.38 1.37
C LEU A 247 -18.34 -6.69 2.22
N ALA A 248 -18.66 -7.23 3.41
CA ALA A 248 -19.72 -6.70 4.30
C ALA A 248 -19.52 -5.24 4.72
N GLY A 249 -18.26 -4.77 4.79
CA GLY A 249 -17.89 -3.40 5.11
C GLY A 249 -18.01 -2.42 3.95
N THR A 250 -18.37 -2.85 2.74
CA THR A 250 -18.49 -1.96 1.58
C THR A 250 -19.77 -1.15 1.64
N VAL A 251 -19.74 0.05 1.00
CA VAL A 251 -20.93 0.90 0.85
C VAL A 251 -22.07 0.18 0.11
N ILE A 252 -21.74 -0.74 -0.79
CA ILE A 252 -22.72 -1.56 -1.52
C ILE A 252 -23.46 -2.51 -0.58
N ALA A 253 -22.72 -3.25 0.26
CA ALA A 253 -23.30 -4.15 1.24
C ALA A 253 -24.15 -3.41 2.27
N GLY A 254 -23.70 -2.22 2.71
CA GLY A 254 -24.46 -1.33 3.59
C GLY A 254 -25.80 -0.95 2.96
N TRP A 255 -25.77 -0.44 1.74
CA TRP A 255 -26.98 -0.05 1.03
C TRP A 255 -27.97 -1.21 0.84
N MET A 256 -27.48 -2.40 0.51
CA MET A 256 -28.32 -3.61 0.39
C MET A 256 -29.00 -3.96 1.71
N ARG A 257 -28.27 -3.92 2.84
CA ARG A 257 -28.85 -4.17 4.17
C ARG A 257 -29.94 -3.16 4.53
N ASP A 258 -29.74 -1.90 4.17
CA ASP A 258 -30.66 -0.83 4.57
C ASP A 258 -31.93 -0.81 3.73
N ASN A 259 -31.84 -1.15 2.43
CA ASN A 259 -32.96 -1.03 1.50
C ASN A 259 -33.64 -2.36 1.17
N PHE A 260 -32.93 -3.51 1.31
CA PHE A 260 -33.42 -4.83 0.83
C PHE A 260 -33.18 -5.94 1.86
N ARG A 261 -33.51 -5.72 3.12
CA ARG A 261 -33.33 -6.71 4.22
C ARG A 261 -34.05 -8.04 3.96
N SER A 262 -35.23 -7.99 3.34
CA SER A 262 -36.08 -9.15 3.04
C SER A 262 -35.93 -9.64 1.61
N ALA A 263 -34.97 -9.12 0.84
CA ALA A 263 -34.77 -9.54 -0.54
C ALA A 263 -34.37 -11.02 -0.63
N ARG A 264 -34.89 -11.72 -1.60
CA ARG A 264 -34.47 -13.08 -1.91
C ARG A 264 -33.07 -13.06 -2.52
N ILE A 265 -32.10 -13.57 -1.80
CA ILE A 265 -30.71 -13.67 -2.26
C ILE A 265 -30.50 -14.96 -2.99
N ALA A 266 -30.29 -14.89 -4.32
CA ALA A 266 -30.08 -16.05 -5.18
C ALA A 266 -28.68 -16.66 -5.00
N CYS A 267 -27.66 -15.83 -4.78
CA CYS A 267 -26.32 -16.27 -4.42
C CYS A 267 -25.57 -15.13 -3.71
N ARG A 268 -24.44 -15.48 -3.05
CA ARG A 268 -23.51 -14.51 -2.47
C ARG A 268 -22.13 -14.68 -3.09
N VAL A 269 -21.41 -13.59 -3.26
CA VAL A 269 -20.08 -13.55 -3.86
C VAL A 269 -19.16 -12.63 -3.03
N ASP A 270 -17.86 -12.88 -3.09
CA ASP A 270 -16.80 -12.18 -2.36
C ASP A 270 -16.04 -11.15 -3.21
N ALA A 271 -16.45 -10.97 -4.49
CA ALA A 271 -15.78 -10.06 -5.42
C ALA A 271 -16.79 -9.37 -6.34
N LEU A 272 -16.57 -8.08 -6.63
CA LEU A 272 -17.45 -7.33 -7.54
C LEU A 272 -17.43 -7.84 -9.00
N PRO A 273 -16.33 -8.37 -9.56
CA PRO A 273 -16.37 -9.06 -10.85
C PRO A 273 -17.32 -10.27 -10.85
N ALA A 274 -17.30 -11.08 -9.79
CA ALA A 274 -18.23 -12.21 -9.66
C ALA A 274 -19.68 -11.75 -9.51
N LEU A 275 -19.93 -10.63 -8.79
CA LEU A 275 -21.26 -10.01 -8.69
C LEU A 275 -21.78 -9.60 -10.07
N ARG A 276 -20.94 -8.97 -10.90
CA ARG A 276 -21.25 -8.60 -12.29
C ARG A 276 -21.55 -9.85 -13.14
N ASP A 277 -20.71 -10.86 -13.05
CA ASP A 277 -20.81 -12.06 -13.90
C ASP A 277 -22.04 -12.90 -13.55
N ALA A 278 -22.39 -12.99 -12.26
CA ALA A 278 -23.65 -13.61 -11.82
C ALA A 278 -24.89 -12.86 -12.34
N ALA A 279 -24.83 -11.51 -12.37
CA ALA A 279 -25.90 -10.71 -12.96
C ALA A 279 -26.00 -10.92 -14.48
N ILE A 280 -24.87 -11.02 -15.20
CA ILE A 280 -24.81 -11.35 -16.63
C ILE A 280 -25.45 -12.73 -16.89
N ALA A 281 -25.15 -13.72 -16.05
CA ALA A 281 -25.72 -15.06 -16.11
C ALA A 281 -27.22 -15.10 -15.81
N GLY A 282 -27.80 -13.98 -15.35
CA GLY A 282 -29.26 -13.86 -15.12
C GLY A 282 -29.72 -14.44 -13.79
N MET A 283 -28.85 -14.52 -12.79
CA MET A 283 -29.18 -14.99 -11.45
C MET A 283 -30.05 -14.01 -10.66
N GLY A 284 -30.05 -12.72 -11.05
CA GLY A 284 -30.84 -11.70 -10.35
C GLY A 284 -30.33 -10.28 -10.64
N LEU A 285 -30.76 -9.36 -9.79
CA LEU A 285 -30.27 -7.98 -9.79
C LEU A 285 -28.99 -7.83 -8.96
N ALA A 286 -28.14 -6.91 -9.39
CA ALA A 286 -26.92 -6.55 -8.68
C ALA A 286 -26.79 -5.03 -8.54
N LEU A 287 -26.38 -4.56 -7.37
CA LEU A 287 -25.94 -3.19 -7.20
C LEU A 287 -24.46 -3.10 -7.58
N LEU A 288 -24.15 -2.34 -8.62
CA LEU A 288 -22.80 -2.19 -9.14
C LEU A 288 -22.39 -0.73 -9.25
N PRO A 289 -21.08 -0.41 -9.08
CA PRO A 289 -20.55 0.86 -9.54
C PRO A 289 -20.79 1.00 -11.05
N CYS A 290 -21.15 2.19 -11.51
CA CYS A 290 -21.48 2.43 -12.91
C CYS A 290 -20.33 2.10 -13.86
N TYR A 291 -19.07 2.35 -13.45
CA TYR A 291 -17.90 2.00 -14.27
C TYR A 291 -17.70 0.47 -14.43
N VAL A 292 -18.40 -0.35 -13.65
CA VAL A 292 -18.42 -1.81 -13.80
C VAL A 292 -19.61 -2.25 -14.64
N GLY A 293 -20.80 -1.77 -14.29
CA GLY A 293 -22.04 -2.20 -14.93
C GLY A 293 -22.22 -1.68 -16.35
N ASP A 294 -21.89 -0.41 -16.62
CA ASP A 294 -22.04 0.21 -17.94
C ASP A 294 -21.04 -0.34 -18.99
N LEU A 295 -19.91 -0.88 -18.55
CA LEU A 295 -18.97 -1.54 -19.44
C LEU A 295 -19.34 -2.97 -19.81
N ALA A 296 -20.40 -3.53 -19.20
CA ALA A 296 -20.89 -4.87 -19.49
C ALA A 296 -22.07 -4.82 -20.47
N PRO A 297 -21.91 -5.12 -21.77
CA PRO A 297 -22.97 -4.95 -22.77
C PRO A 297 -24.21 -5.83 -22.52
N ALA A 298 -24.05 -6.94 -21.79
CA ALA A 298 -25.13 -7.85 -21.42
C ALA A 298 -26.03 -7.30 -20.31
N LEU A 299 -25.55 -6.30 -19.55
CA LEU A 299 -26.29 -5.68 -18.46
C LEU A 299 -27.07 -4.44 -18.91
N ARG A 300 -28.13 -4.16 -18.19
CA ARG A 300 -28.95 -2.95 -18.31
C ARG A 300 -29.16 -2.35 -16.93
N ARG A 301 -29.12 -1.01 -16.84
CA ARG A 301 -29.61 -0.32 -15.65
C ARG A 301 -31.10 -0.56 -15.50
N VAL A 302 -31.51 -1.00 -14.32
CA VAL A 302 -32.92 -1.14 -13.96
C VAL A 302 -33.48 0.20 -13.55
N THR A 303 -32.68 1.01 -12.83
CA THR A 303 -33.01 2.39 -12.49
C THR A 303 -32.47 3.34 -13.58
N PRO A 304 -33.32 4.24 -14.17
CA PRO A 304 -32.88 5.14 -15.23
C PRO A 304 -31.77 6.10 -14.79
N LYS A 305 -31.84 6.54 -13.53
CA LYS A 305 -30.85 7.43 -12.91
C LYS A 305 -29.93 6.63 -11.97
N THR A 306 -28.75 7.15 -11.75
CA THR A 306 -27.86 6.67 -10.69
C THR A 306 -28.52 6.89 -9.33
N LEU A 307 -28.20 6.02 -8.38
CA LEU A 307 -28.70 6.13 -7.03
C LEU A 307 -28.04 7.33 -6.31
N ALA A 308 -28.78 8.03 -5.46
CA ALA A 308 -28.24 9.08 -4.60
C ALA A 308 -27.30 8.51 -3.54
N GLU A 309 -27.58 7.31 -3.08
CA GLU A 309 -26.78 6.48 -2.19
C GLU A 309 -26.60 5.10 -2.84
N PRO A 310 -25.51 4.36 -2.55
CA PRO A 310 -24.43 4.71 -1.64
C PRO A 310 -23.45 5.72 -2.25
N ARG A 311 -22.84 6.57 -1.43
CA ARG A 311 -21.82 7.53 -1.87
C ARG A 311 -20.42 7.00 -1.67
N SER A 312 -19.63 7.11 -2.71
CA SER A 312 -18.21 6.74 -2.73
C SER A 312 -17.44 7.65 -3.67
N ALA A 313 -16.16 7.80 -3.47
CA ALA A 313 -15.31 8.56 -4.38
C ALA A 313 -14.05 7.77 -4.72
N LEU A 314 -13.52 8.00 -5.91
CA LEU A 314 -12.23 7.49 -6.34
C LEU A 314 -11.13 8.39 -5.80
N TRP A 315 -10.26 7.82 -5.00
CA TRP A 315 -9.11 8.50 -4.43
C TRP A 315 -7.81 7.93 -4.98
N LEU A 316 -6.88 8.84 -5.23
CA LEU A 316 -5.48 8.54 -5.55
C LEU A 316 -4.64 8.99 -4.36
N LEU A 317 -4.05 8.03 -3.64
CA LEU A 317 -3.46 8.21 -2.31
C LEU A 317 -1.98 7.78 -2.31
N THR A 318 -1.21 8.41 -1.43
CA THR A 318 0.18 8.04 -1.11
C THR A 318 0.49 8.41 0.34
N HIS A 319 1.66 8.02 0.83
CA HIS A 319 2.17 8.49 2.12
C HIS A 319 2.77 9.90 2.01
N ASP A 320 2.68 10.68 3.09
CA ASP A 320 3.15 12.08 3.08
C ASP A 320 4.65 12.21 2.78
N ASP A 321 5.46 11.30 3.28
CA ASP A 321 6.90 11.23 3.05
C ASP A 321 7.27 10.87 1.59
N LEU A 322 6.41 10.11 0.89
CA LEU A 322 6.66 9.66 -0.47
C LEU A 322 6.22 10.65 -1.56
N LYS A 323 5.28 11.57 -1.24
CA LYS A 323 4.67 12.48 -2.24
C LYS A 323 5.68 13.37 -2.98
N ARG A 324 6.89 13.59 -2.41
CA ARG A 324 7.96 14.42 -3.00
C ARG A 324 8.93 13.62 -3.85
N THR A 325 8.90 12.29 -3.80
CA THR A 325 9.77 11.43 -4.60
C THR A 325 9.42 11.57 -6.07
N ALA A 326 10.40 11.82 -6.95
CA ALA A 326 10.18 12.15 -8.36
C ALA A 326 9.34 11.12 -9.10
N ARG A 327 9.64 9.81 -8.94
CA ARG A 327 8.88 8.73 -9.57
C ARG A 327 7.43 8.64 -9.08
N ILE A 328 7.21 8.82 -7.76
CA ILE A 328 5.87 8.79 -7.17
C ILE A 328 5.05 9.98 -7.66
N ARG A 329 5.64 11.18 -7.65
CA ARG A 329 4.98 12.40 -8.13
C ARG A 329 4.60 12.30 -9.60
N ALA A 330 5.53 11.86 -10.46
CA ALA A 330 5.26 11.68 -11.89
C ALA A 330 4.14 10.66 -12.14
N THR A 331 4.16 9.53 -11.41
CA THR A 331 3.10 8.52 -11.47
C THR A 331 1.75 9.06 -10.99
N LEU A 332 1.71 9.76 -9.86
CA LEU A 332 0.49 10.37 -9.33
C LEU A 332 -0.10 11.41 -10.29
N ASP A 333 0.74 12.25 -10.90
CA ASP A 333 0.30 13.29 -11.85
C ASP A 333 -0.22 12.68 -13.15
N PHE A 334 0.43 11.63 -13.66
CA PHE A 334 -0.06 10.88 -14.81
C PHE A 334 -1.41 10.22 -14.51
N LEU A 335 -1.49 9.43 -13.43
CA LEU A 335 -2.68 8.68 -13.06
C LEU A 335 -3.86 9.62 -12.75
N ALA A 336 -3.61 10.75 -12.12
CA ALA A 336 -4.66 11.73 -11.86
C ALA A 336 -5.29 12.26 -13.15
N LYS A 337 -4.49 12.57 -14.17
CA LYS A 337 -4.98 13.02 -15.48
C LYS A 337 -5.72 11.90 -16.22
N ALA A 338 -5.11 10.69 -16.23
CA ALA A 338 -5.67 9.53 -16.89
C ALA A 338 -7.03 9.12 -16.29
N LEU A 339 -7.12 9.01 -14.98
CA LEU A 339 -8.37 8.66 -14.30
C LEU A 339 -9.41 9.78 -14.36
N ALA A 340 -9.00 11.05 -14.34
CA ALA A 340 -9.91 12.18 -14.51
C ALA A 340 -10.54 12.20 -15.91
N SER A 341 -9.87 11.71 -16.94
CA SER A 341 -10.47 11.58 -18.28
C SER A 341 -11.61 10.56 -18.33
N GLU A 342 -11.65 9.63 -17.39
CA GLU A 342 -12.71 8.62 -17.22
C GLU A 342 -13.84 9.08 -16.25
N ARG A 343 -13.80 10.33 -15.78
CA ARG A 343 -14.74 10.85 -14.77
C ARG A 343 -16.20 10.59 -15.14
N ALA A 344 -16.57 10.80 -16.40
CA ALA A 344 -17.94 10.57 -16.87
C ALA A 344 -18.38 9.10 -16.69
N LEU A 345 -17.47 8.15 -16.84
CA LEU A 345 -17.71 6.72 -16.60
C LEU A 345 -17.90 6.44 -15.10
N PHE A 346 -17.05 6.97 -14.23
CA PHE A 346 -17.18 6.80 -12.79
C PHE A 346 -18.48 7.42 -12.26
N GLU A 347 -18.84 8.61 -12.73
CA GLU A 347 -20.05 9.32 -12.35
C GLU A 347 -21.33 8.80 -13.02
N GLY A 348 -21.22 7.73 -13.82
CA GLY A 348 -22.36 7.09 -14.49
C GLY A 348 -23.04 7.97 -15.56
N LYS A 349 -22.33 8.98 -16.09
CA LYS A 349 -22.86 9.93 -17.11
C LYS A 349 -22.75 9.41 -18.54
N ARG A 350 -22.03 8.29 -18.77
CA ARG A 350 -21.70 7.76 -20.10
C ARG A 350 -22.75 6.81 -20.71
N ALA A 351 -23.87 6.55 -20.00
CA ALA A 351 -24.85 5.55 -20.43
C ALA A 351 -25.67 5.92 -21.69
N ASP A 352 -25.68 7.17 -22.12
CA ASP A 352 -26.55 7.58 -23.24
C ASP A 352 -25.90 7.51 -24.63
N SER A 353 -24.58 7.32 -24.74
CA SER A 353 -23.90 7.26 -26.05
C SER A 353 -23.94 5.88 -26.73
N ALA A 354 -24.42 4.82 -26.05
CA ALA A 354 -24.52 3.44 -26.58
C ALA A 354 -25.92 3.11 -27.10
N ARG A 355 -26.84 4.11 -27.19
CA ARG A 355 -28.20 3.94 -27.70
C ARG A 355 -28.37 4.36 -29.16
N ARG A 356 -27.29 4.61 -29.90
CA ARG A 356 -27.41 4.84 -31.37
C ARG A 356 -26.80 3.70 -32.15
#